data_b518c052536dd7ce59b943bbb36479c6
#
_entry.id   b518c052536dd7ce59b943bbb36479c6
#
_cell.length_a   1.000
_cell.length_b   1.000
_cell.length_c   1.000
_cell.angle_alpha   90.00
_cell.angle_beta   90.00
_cell.angle_gamma   90.00
#
_symmetry.space_group_name_H-M   'P 1'
#
loop_
_entity.id
_entity.type
_entity.pdbx_description
1 polymer ?
#
loop_
_entity_poly.entity_id
_entity_poly.type
_entity_poly.pdbx_seq_one_letter_code
_entity_poly.pdbx_strand_id
1 'polypeptide(L)'
;VMISDLSWTGAKVIGHIIKAVINGPLNSEAEIVQGLSDGNLIMAGMDKGDGKIDVYTDLWMPNRQGIWDQYIDGNKTVAVNTPYKGTQDMYVPAFLKSKVPDVAAMKDPNVAAMFDTDGNGKGEYWAGDAGWKSTKMWQVKFKSYGLTDLWEPNIIPQDTFKAQLKDAIDNQKPILFYYWTPEWLHAAYDL
;
A
#
# COMPACT_ATOMS: atom_id res chain seq x y z
N VAL A 1 15.62 -15.33 14.20
CA VAL A 1 14.28 -14.75 13.94
C VAL A 1 14.12 -14.51 12.46
N MET A 2 13.05 -15.02 11.88
CA MET A 2 12.76 -14.92 10.45
C MET A 2 11.70 -13.86 10.20
N ILE A 3 12.01 -12.84 9.40
CA ILE A 3 11.19 -11.64 9.19
C ILE A 3 10.62 -11.63 7.77
N SER A 4 9.35 -11.30 7.60
CA SER A 4 8.70 -11.21 6.27
C SER A 4 9.30 -10.08 5.42
N ASP A 5 9.32 -10.28 4.10
CA ASP A 5 9.77 -9.29 3.09
C ASP A 5 8.57 -8.75 2.31
N LEU A 6 7.84 -7.83 2.92
CA LEU A 6 6.70 -7.18 2.29
C LEU A 6 7.16 -6.24 1.16
N SER A 7 6.32 -6.08 0.12
CA SER A 7 6.72 -5.39 -1.11
C SER A 7 6.74 -3.86 -1.03
N TRP A 8 6.14 -3.24 -0.01
CA TRP A 8 6.14 -1.77 0.12
C TRP A 8 7.25 -1.24 1.02
N THR A 9 7.70 -0.01 0.74
CA THR A 9 8.89 0.59 1.32
C THR A 9 8.86 0.67 2.85
N GLY A 10 7.74 1.14 3.43
CA GLY A 10 7.62 1.28 4.89
C GLY A 10 7.85 -0.04 5.62
N ALA A 11 7.22 -1.12 5.16
CA ALA A 11 7.38 -2.45 5.75
C ALA A 11 8.80 -3.00 5.59
N LYS A 12 9.45 -2.77 4.44
CA LYS A 12 10.86 -3.15 4.24
C LYS A 12 11.78 -2.45 5.23
N VAL A 13 11.60 -1.13 5.40
CA VAL A 13 12.38 -0.35 6.38
C VAL A 13 12.17 -0.89 7.80
N ILE A 14 10.93 -1.15 8.20
CA ILE A 14 10.61 -1.73 9.52
C ILE A 14 11.31 -3.08 9.69
N GLY A 15 11.22 -3.98 8.70
CA GLY A 15 11.87 -5.29 8.72
C GLY A 15 13.40 -5.18 8.91
N HIS A 16 14.05 -4.27 8.18
CA HIS A 16 15.49 -4.04 8.32
C HIS A 16 15.87 -3.41 9.66
N ILE A 17 15.05 -2.53 10.23
CA ILE A 17 15.27 -1.99 11.57
C ILE A 17 15.18 -3.10 12.62
N ILE A 18 14.12 -3.94 12.55
CA ILE A 18 13.97 -5.08 13.47
C ILE A 18 15.19 -6.01 13.37
N LYS A 19 15.61 -6.36 12.15
CA LYS A 19 16.81 -7.16 11.92
C LYS A 19 18.05 -6.54 12.57
N ALA A 20 18.27 -5.25 12.36
CA ALA A 20 19.42 -4.53 12.91
C ALA A 20 19.42 -4.51 14.45
N VAL A 21 18.26 -4.32 15.07
CA VAL A 21 18.11 -4.34 16.54
C VAL A 21 18.39 -5.75 17.10
N ILE A 22 17.86 -6.78 16.45
CA ILE A 22 18.07 -8.17 16.91
C ILE A 22 19.53 -8.57 16.77
N ASN A 23 20.16 -8.29 15.62
CA ASN A 23 21.55 -8.70 15.36
C ASN A 23 22.58 -7.84 16.12
N GLY A 24 22.21 -6.60 16.46
CA GLY A 24 23.09 -5.68 17.22
C GLY A 24 22.82 -5.72 18.72
N PRO A 25 22.00 -4.78 19.27
CA PRO A 25 21.81 -4.64 20.73
C PRO A 25 21.34 -5.91 21.44
N LEU A 26 20.55 -6.77 20.78
CA LEU A 26 20.04 -8.00 21.40
C LEU A 26 20.98 -9.19 21.23
N ASN A 27 22.09 -9.05 20.50
CA ASN A 27 23.10 -10.08 20.24
C ASN A 27 22.48 -11.45 19.89
N SER A 28 21.51 -11.43 18.97
CA SER A 28 20.80 -12.61 18.46
C SER A 28 20.81 -12.61 16.93
N GLU A 29 20.22 -13.61 16.29
CA GLU A 29 20.23 -13.73 14.84
C GLU A 29 18.84 -13.48 14.25
N ALA A 30 18.79 -12.63 13.22
CA ALA A 30 17.59 -12.38 12.44
C ALA A 30 17.88 -12.25 10.94
N GLU A 31 16.98 -12.76 10.12
CA GLU A 31 17.06 -12.68 8.66
C GLU A 31 15.73 -12.25 8.03
N ILE A 32 15.82 -11.62 6.85
CA ILE A 32 14.69 -11.31 6.00
C ILE A 32 14.46 -12.51 5.07
N VAL A 33 13.23 -13.07 5.08
CA VAL A 33 12.83 -14.15 4.18
C VAL A 33 12.46 -13.54 2.83
N GLN A 34 13.41 -13.50 1.90
CA GLN A 34 13.28 -12.83 0.61
C GLN A 34 12.07 -13.29 -0.19
N GLY A 35 11.32 -12.32 -0.74
CA GLY A 35 10.14 -12.56 -1.59
C GLY A 35 8.88 -13.07 -0.86
N LEU A 36 8.91 -13.23 0.45
CA LEU A 36 7.74 -13.65 1.22
C LEU A 36 6.86 -12.43 1.59
N SER A 37 5.91 -12.10 0.70
CA SER A 37 5.02 -10.94 0.83
C SER A 37 3.53 -11.28 0.87
N ASP A 38 3.13 -12.54 0.66
CA ASP A 38 1.74 -12.95 0.80
C ASP A 38 1.33 -13.10 2.27
N GLY A 39 0.39 -12.27 2.72
CA GLY A 39 -0.02 -12.23 4.12
C GLY A 39 -0.64 -13.54 4.64
N ASN A 40 -1.30 -14.33 3.78
CA ASN A 40 -1.86 -15.62 4.21
C ASN A 40 -0.74 -16.65 4.43
N LEU A 41 0.26 -16.67 3.55
CA LEU A 41 1.41 -17.56 3.70
C LEU A 41 2.26 -17.18 4.91
N ILE A 42 2.46 -15.89 5.17
CA ILE A 42 3.18 -15.40 6.35
C ILE A 42 2.47 -15.88 7.62
N MET A 43 1.16 -15.60 7.76
CA MET A 43 0.42 -15.97 8.96
C MET A 43 0.29 -17.47 9.15
N ALA A 44 0.09 -18.24 8.07
CA ALA A 44 0.07 -19.71 8.15
C ALA A 44 1.46 -20.27 8.56
N GLY A 45 2.54 -19.62 8.17
CA GLY A 45 3.89 -19.97 8.59
C GLY A 45 4.13 -19.67 10.07
N MET A 46 3.71 -18.50 10.55
CA MET A 46 3.78 -18.12 11.97
C MET A 46 2.92 -19.05 12.86
N ASP A 47 1.72 -19.41 12.41
CA ASP A 47 0.80 -20.32 13.11
C ASP A 47 1.42 -21.70 13.33
N LYS A 48 2.24 -22.19 12.40
CA LYS A 48 2.94 -23.48 12.54
C LYS A 48 4.01 -23.46 13.62
N GLY A 49 4.61 -22.32 13.91
CA GLY A 49 5.68 -22.21 14.90
C GLY A 49 6.93 -23.03 14.57
N ASP A 50 7.21 -23.30 13.29
CA ASP A 50 8.34 -24.12 12.84
C ASP A 50 9.64 -23.32 12.61
N GLY A 51 9.64 -22.03 12.97
CA GLY A 51 10.78 -21.12 12.88
C GLY A 51 11.14 -20.67 11.45
N LYS A 52 10.27 -20.94 10.46
CA LYS A 52 10.50 -20.48 9.08
C LYS A 52 10.07 -19.04 8.84
N ILE A 53 9.16 -18.55 9.66
CA ILE A 53 8.72 -17.15 9.70
C ILE A 53 8.18 -16.83 11.09
N ASP A 54 8.67 -15.76 11.68
CA ASP A 54 8.35 -15.35 13.05
C ASP A 54 7.72 -13.97 13.11
N VAL A 55 7.96 -13.09 12.12
CA VAL A 55 7.52 -11.69 12.15
C VAL A 55 6.81 -11.29 10.87
N TYR A 56 5.58 -10.78 11.03
CA TYR A 56 4.86 -10.05 10.00
C TYR A 56 4.97 -8.55 10.32
N THR A 57 5.75 -7.82 9.52
CA THR A 57 6.21 -6.47 9.87
C THR A 57 5.14 -5.39 9.81
N ASP A 58 4.09 -5.54 8.99
CA ASP A 58 3.13 -4.46 8.76
C ASP A 58 1.76 -5.01 8.30
N LEU A 59 0.88 -5.31 9.28
CA LEU A 59 -0.46 -5.85 9.06
C LEU A 59 -1.51 -4.73 9.04
N TRP A 60 -2.07 -4.46 7.88
CA TRP A 60 -3.08 -3.41 7.68
C TRP A 60 -4.51 -3.89 7.93
N MET A 61 -5.17 -3.30 8.94
CA MET A 61 -6.57 -3.54 9.26
C MET A 61 -7.45 -2.37 8.78
N PRO A 62 -8.68 -2.63 8.29
CA PRO A 62 -9.38 -3.92 8.20
C PRO A 62 -9.06 -4.73 6.92
N ASN A 63 -8.09 -4.35 6.10
CA ASN A 63 -7.78 -5.01 4.82
C ASN A 63 -7.54 -6.52 4.96
N ARG A 64 -7.03 -6.93 6.12
CA ARG A 64 -6.66 -8.31 6.45
C ARG A 64 -7.51 -8.93 7.56
N GLN A 65 -8.78 -8.50 7.70
CA GLN A 65 -9.67 -8.97 8.75
C GLN A 65 -9.75 -10.50 8.84
N GLY A 66 -9.88 -11.19 7.70
CA GLY A 66 -9.96 -12.66 7.70
C GLY A 66 -8.72 -13.36 8.28
N ILE A 67 -7.52 -12.79 8.09
CA ILE A 67 -6.28 -13.28 8.70
C ILE A 67 -6.32 -13.04 10.22
N TRP A 68 -6.77 -11.87 10.63
CA TRP A 68 -6.93 -11.53 12.04
C TRP A 68 -7.87 -12.50 12.74
N ASP A 69 -9.07 -12.67 12.20
CA ASP A 69 -10.11 -13.54 12.77
C ASP A 69 -9.62 -14.99 12.92
N GLN A 70 -8.85 -15.47 11.96
CA GLN A 70 -8.36 -16.85 11.96
C GLN A 70 -7.20 -17.07 12.95
N TYR A 71 -6.15 -16.28 12.86
CA TYR A 71 -4.87 -16.58 13.53
C TYR A 71 -4.69 -15.86 14.87
N ILE A 72 -5.30 -14.69 15.02
CA ILE A 72 -5.18 -13.88 16.23
C ILE A 72 -6.34 -14.16 17.18
N ASP A 73 -7.58 -14.01 16.72
CA ASP A 73 -8.76 -14.23 17.57
C ASP A 73 -9.13 -15.72 17.69
N GLY A 74 -9.03 -16.47 16.59
CA GLY A 74 -9.39 -17.90 16.51
C GLY A 74 -8.31 -18.80 17.11
N ASN A 75 -7.20 -19.00 16.39
CA ASN A 75 -6.13 -19.92 16.81
C ASN A 75 -5.34 -19.40 18.02
N LYS A 76 -5.22 -18.08 18.16
CA LYS A 76 -4.43 -17.40 19.24
C LYS A 76 -2.95 -17.80 19.24
N THR A 77 -2.43 -18.14 18.08
CA THR A 77 -1.04 -18.58 17.88
C THR A 77 -0.12 -17.42 17.52
N VAL A 78 -0.68 -16.29 17.05
CA VAL A 78 0.07 -15.10 16.65
C VAL A 78 -0.26 -13.94 17.60
N ALA A 79 0.78 -13.37 18.20
CA ALA A 79 0.66 -12.18 19.04
C ALA A 79 0.76 -10.90 18.21
N VAL A 80 0.06 -9.85 18.64
CA VAL A 80 0.10 -8.52 18.03
C VAL A 80 0.70 -7.53 19.02
N ASN A 81 1.51 -6.57 18.53
CA ASN A 81 1.95 -5.45 19.34
C ASN A 81 0.89 -4.34 19.38
N THR A 82 1.19 -3.24 20.06
CA THR A 82 0.29 -2.07 20.11
C THR A 82 0.12 -1.46 18.73
N PRO A 83 -1.11 -1.41 18.17
CA PRO A 83 -1.34 -0.84 16.84
C PRO A 83 -1.22 0.69 16.86
N TYR A 84 -0.86 1.26 15.73
CA TYR A 84 -0.99 2.69 15.45
C TYR A 84 -2.04 2.92 14.35
N LYS A 85 -2.54 4.15 14.26
CA LYS A 85 -3.54 4.51 13.25
C LYS A 85 -2.87 4.95 11.96
N GLY A 86 -3.39 4.44 10.84
CA GLY A 86 -3.07 4.92 9.49
C GLY A 86 -4.34 5.28 8.74
N THR A 87 -4.18 6.04 7.66
CA THR A 87 -5.25 6.32 6.69
C THR A 87 -4.88 5.80 5.31
N GLN A 88 -5.87 5.52 4.49
CA GLN A 88 -5.70 5.07 3.11
C GLN A 88 -6.66 5.86 2.22
N ASP A 89 -6.13 6.73 1.38
CA ASP A 89 -6.91 7.66 0.58
C ASP A 89 -6.39 7.76 -0.87
N MET A 90 -7.13 8.49 -1.71
CA MET A 90 -6.67 8.94 -3.02
C MET A 90 -6.07 10.33 -2.88
N TYR A 91 -4.95 10.54 -3.56
CA TYR A 91 -4.20 11.79 -3.54
C TYR A 91 -3.95 12.33 -4.93
N VAL A 92 -3.80 13.64 -5.02
CA VAL A 92 -3.26 14.38 -6.15
C VAL A 92 -2.20 15.36 -5.63
N PRO A 93 -1.22 15.78 -6.44
CA PRO A 93 -0.35 16.88 -6.08
C PRO A 93 -1.14 18.17 -5.78
N ALA A 94 -0.69 18.98 -4.82
CA ALA A 94 -1.42 20.15 -4.33
C ALA A 94 -1.83 21.14 -5.43
N PHE A 95 -1.07 21.25 -6.53
CA PHE A 95 -1.44 22.10 -7.66
C PHE A 95 -2.70 21.64 -8.40
N LEU A 96 -3.19 20.41 -8.17
CA LEU A 96 -4.45 19.89 -8.71
C LEU A 96 -5.62 19.96 -7.72
N LYS A 97 -5.41 20.37 -6.48
CA LYS A 97 -6.44 20.40 -5.42
C LYS A 97 -7.72 21.15 -5.85
N SER A 98 -7.59 22.23 -6.59
CA SER A 98 -8.75 22.99 -7.10
C SER A 98 -9.51 22.28 -8.22
N LYS A 99 -8.89 21.33 -8.89
CA LYS A 99 -9.47 20.55 -9.98
C LYS A 99 -10.12 19.25 -9.49
N VAL A 100 -9.53 18.63 -8.46
CA VAL A 100 -9.98 17.38 -7.86
C VAL A 100 -10.10 17.55 -6.34
N PRO A 101 -11.03 18.38 -5.85
CA PRO A 101 -11.21 18.63 -4.42
C PRO A 101 -11.83 17.43 -3.69
N ASP A 102 -12.57 16.60 -4.40
CA ASP A 102 -13.28 15.44 -3.83
C ASP A 102 -13.67 14.42 -4.92
N VAL A 103 -14.30 13.34 -4.49
CA VAL A 103 -14.78 12.26 -5.38
C VAL A 103 -15.90 12.73 -6.33
N ALA A 104 -16.63 13.78 -6.00
CA ALA A 104 -17.69 14.29 -6.87
C ALA A 104 -17.10 14.93 -8.13
N ALA A 105 -15.98 15.66 -8.01
CA ALA A 105 -15.25 16.22 -9.14
C ALA A 105 -14.75 15.15 -10.12
N MET A 106 -14.46 13.95 -9.65
CA MET A 106 -14.01 12.83 -10.49
C MET A 106 -15.10 12.31 -11.44
N LYS A 107 -16.38 12.71 -11.27
CA LYS A 107 -17.47 12.38 -12.18
C LYS A 107 -17.55 13.28 -13.41
N ASP A 108 -16.76 14.36 -13.44
CA ASP A 108 -16.67 15.23 -14.62
C ASP A 108 -15.74 14.58 -15.66
N PRO A 109 -16.22 14.29 -16.88
CA PRO A 109 -15.38 13.75 -17.96
C PRO A 109 -14.18 14.64 -18.31
N ASN A 110 -14.29 15.97 -18.13
CA ASN A 110 -13.16 16.86 -18.38
C ASN A 110 -12.07 16.71 -17.31
N VAL A 111 -12.45 16.40 -16.09
CA VAL A 111 -11.48 16.07 -15.03
C VAL A 111 -10.80 14.75 -15.34
N ALA A 112 -11.55 13.69 -15.68
CA ALA A 112 -10.99 12.40 -16.04
C ALA A 112 -10.00 12.51 -17.24
N ALA A 113 -10.39 13.25 -18.28
CA ALA A 113 -9.55 13.47 -19.46
C ALA A 113 -8.19 14.14 -19.16
N MET A 114 -8.06 14.87 -18.06
CA MET A 114 -6.74 15.42 -17.65
C MET A 114 -5.75 14.30 -17.26
N PHE A 115 -6.26 13.17 -16.81
CA PHE A 115 -5.47 12.02 -16.32
C PHE A 115 -5.38 10.88 -17.34
N ASP A 116 -5.91 11.07 -18.55
CA ASP A 116 -5.79 10.13 -19.66
C ASP A 116 -4.37 10.26 -20.26
N THR A 117 -3.49 9.36 -19.89
CA THR A 117 -2.07 9.41 -20.28
C THR A 117 -1.74 8.53 -21.47
N ASP A 118 -2.60 7.57 -21.82
CA ASP A 118 -2.43 6.66 -22.95
C ASP A 118 -3.37 6.96 -24.14
N GLY A 119 -4.31 7.89 -23.98
CA GLY A 119 -5.21 8.35 -25.05
C GLY A 119 -6.39 7.41 -25.30
N ASN A 120 -6.76 6.56 -24.35
CA ASN A 120 -7.85 5.60 -24.49
C ASN A 120 -9.24 6.18 -24.11
N GLY A 121 -9.28 7.43 -23.63
CA GLY A 121 -10.49 8.15 -23.23
C GLY A 121 -10.88 7.96 -21.77
N LYS A 122 -10.03 7.35 -20.95
CA LYS A 122 -10.20 7.21 -19.50
C LYS A 122 -9.02 7.81 -18.74
N GLY A 123 -9.31 8.43 -17.61
CA GLY A 123 -8.26 8.84 -16.69
C GLY A 123 -7.70 7.63 -15.92
N GLU A 124 -6.39 7.60 -15.72
CA GLU A 124 -5.77 6.57 -14.92
C GLU A 124 -5.59 7.03 -13.48
N TYR A 125 -5.65 6.05 -12.56
CA TYR A 125 -5.21 6.20 -11.19
C TYR A 125 -4.30 5.04 -10.77
N TRP A 126 -3.21 5.34 -10.09
CA TRP A 126 -2.42 4.26 -9.51
C TRP A 126 -3.20 3.60 -8.36
N ALA A 127 -3.53 2.33 -8.53
CA ALA A 127 -4.35 1.59 -7.57
C ALA A 127 -3.50 0.82 -6.53
N GLY A 128 -2.19 0.75 -6.75
CA GLY A 128 -1.26 -0.04 -5.96
C GLY A 128 -0.61 -1.17 -6.75
N ASP A 129 0.21 -1.97 -6.08
CA ASP A 129 0.83 -3.16 -6.64
C ASP A 129 -0.20 -4.30 -6.81
N ALA A 130 -0.01 -5.15 -7.81
CA ALA A 130 -0.93 -6.25 -8.14
C ALA A 130 -1.19 -7.22 -6.97
N GLY A 131 -0.20 -7.43 -6.10
CA GLY A 131 -0.30 -8.31 -4.92
C GLY A 131 -1.02 -7.69 -3.72
N TRP A 132 -1.32 -6.39 -3.74
CA TRP A 132 -1.92 -5.73 -2.59
C TRP A 132 -3.43 -5.92 -2.49
N LYS A 133 -3.93 -6.15 -1.27
CA LYS A 133 -5.37 -6.23 -1.02
C LYS A 133 -6.06 -4.89 -1.29
N SER A 134 -5.41 -3.77 -0.96
CA SER A 134 -5.89 -2.42 -1.22
C SER A 134 -6.16 -2.15 -2.70
N THR A 135 -5.35 -2.68 -3.61
CA THR A 135 -5.55 -2.53 -5.06
C THR A 135 -6.94 -3.00 -5.51
N LYS A 136 -7.36 -4.18 -5.04
CA LYS A 136 -8.71 -4.69 -5.31
C LYS A 136 -9.80 -3.86 -4.61
N MET A 137 -9.54 -3.39 -3.40
CA MET A 137 -10.48 -2.55 -2.66
C MET A 137 -10.72 -1.22 -3.38
N TRP A 138 -9.70 -0.59 -3.94
CA TRP A 138 -9.86 0.65 -4.69
C TRP A 138 -10.63 0.44 -5.99
N GLN A 139 -10.42 -0.63 -6.73
CA GLN A 139 -11.26 -0.98 -7.89
C GLN A 139 -12.74 -1.12 -7.51
N VAL A 140 -13.04 -1.77 -6.37
CA VAL A 140 -14.41 -1.87 -5.86
C VAL A 140 -14.97 -0.51 -5.47
N LYS A 141 -14.17 0.36 -4.83
CA LYS A 141 -14.59 1.74 -4.48
C LYS A 141 -14.90 2.55 -5.74
N PHE A 142 -14.05 2.56 -6.75
CA PHE A 142 -14.32 3.25 -8.03
C PHE A 142 -15.60 2.77 -8.67
N LYS A 143 -15.85 1.46 -8.69
CA LYS A 143 -17.11 0.89 -9.16
C LYS A 143 -18.30 1.37 -8.32
N SER A 144 -18.19 1.39 -7.01
CA SER A 144 -19.28 1.79 -6.12
C SER A 144 -19.64 3.27 -6.23
N TYR A 145 -18.68 4.12 -6.60
CA TYR A 145 -18.92 5.54 -6.89
C TYR A 145 -19.39 5.81 -8.32
N GLY A 146 -19.46 4.77 -9.17
CA GLY A 146 -19.88 4.91 -10.58
C GLY A 146 -18.82 5.58 -11.45
N LEU A 147 -17.54 5.34 -11.16
CA LEU A 147 -16.41 6.00 -11.84
C LEU A 147 -15.77 5.14 -12.95
N THR A 148 -16.16 3.88 -13.10
CA THR A 148 -15.48 2.91 -13.99
C THR A 148 -15.63 3.20 -15.48
N ASP A 149 -16.58 4.05 -15.88
CA ASP A 149 -16.73 4.47 -17.26
C ASP A 149 -15.71 5.55 -17.65
N LEU A 150 -15.28 6.34 -16.66
CA LEU A 150 -14.37 7.48 -16.84
C LEU A 150 -12.93 7.19 -16.35
N TRP A 151 -12.75 6.19 -15.49
CA TRP A 151 -11.47 5.92 -14.85
C TRP A 151 -11.09 4.46 -14.91
N GLU A 152 -9.78 4.20 -15.04
CA GLU A 152 -9.23 2.86 -14.97
C GLU A 152 -8.00 2.77 -14.05
N PRO A 153 -7.76 1.58 -13.45
CA PRO A 153 -6.63 1.41 -12.54
C PRO A 153 -5.33 1.17 -13.30
N ASN A 154 -4.33 1.98 -13.04
CA ASN A 154 -2.94 1.67 -13.36
C ASN A 154 -2.36 0.81 -12.22
N ILE A 155 -2.03 -0.45 -12.52
CA ILE A 155 -1.55 -1.43 -11.54
C ILE A 155 -0.10 -1.75 -11.87
N ILE A 156 0.81 -1.05 -11.22
CA ILE A 156 2.26 -1.19 -11.40
C ILE A 156 2.97 -1.25 -10.06
N PRO A 157 4.20 -1.81 -10.00
CA PRO A 157 4.99 -1.84 -8.77
C PRO A 157 5.23 -0.46 -8.18
N GLN A 158 5.28 -0.38 -6.84
CA GLN A 158 5.43 0.89 -6.13
C GLN A 158 6.67 1.70 -6.57
N ASP A 159 7.78 1.04 -6.88
CA ASP A 159 8.99 1.76 -7.30
C ASP A 159 8.83 2.40 -8.69
N THR A 160 8.12 1.75 -9.60
CA THR A 160 7.74 2.34 -10.90
C THR A 160 6.81 3.52 -10.71
N PHE A 161 5.79 3.39 -9.85
CA PHE A 161 4.88 4.49 -9.49
C PHE A 161 5.65 5.69 -8.91
N LYS A 162 6.59 5.48 -7.99
CA LYS A 162 7.40 6.59 -7.42
C LYS A 162 8.16 7.37 -8.47
N ALA A 163 8.71 6.69 -9.48
CA ALA A 163 9.36 7.36 -10.60
C ALA A 163 8.37 8.20 -11.44
N GLN A 164 7.18 7.65 -11.70
CA GLN A 164 6.11 8.39 -12.38
C GLN A 164 5.61 9.59 -11.56
N LEU A 165 5.45 9.42 -10.24
CA LEU A 165 5.04 10.51 -9.35
C LEU A 165 6.07 11.64 -9.33
N LYS A 166 7.36 11.30 -9.24
CA LYS A 166 8.43 12.29 -9.31
C LYS A 166 8.40 13.06 -10.62
N ASP A 167 8.29 12.38 -11.75
CA ASP A 167 8.17 13.02 -13.08
C ASP A 167 6.93 13.92 -13.17
N ALA A 168 5.79 13.44 -12.66
CA ALA A 168 4.55 14.22 -12.65
C ALA A 168 4.66 15.50 -11.81
N ILE A 169 5.29 15.44 -10.64
CA ILE A 169 5.50 16.62 -9.79
C ILE A 169 6.50 17.57 -10.43
N ASP A 170 7.65 17.10 -10.89
CA ASP A 170 8.70 17.93 -11.51
C ASP A 170 8.21 18.67 -12.76
N ASN A 171 7.30 18.06 -13.53
CA ASN A 171 6.78 18.60 -14.78
C ASN A 171 5.33 19.11 -14.68
N GLN A 172 4.75 19.19 -13.48
CA GLN A 172 3.37 19.62 -13.21
C GLN A 172 2.33 18.85 -14.05
N LYS A 173 2.55 17.54 -14.23
CA LYS A 173 1.62 16.65 -14.93
C LYS A 173 0.54 16.12 -13.99
N PRO A 174 -0.69 15.90 -14.46
CA PRO A 174 -1.72 15.27 -13.66
C PRO A 174 -1.34 13.84 -13.27
N ILE A 175 -1.57 13.52 -12.00
CA ILE A 175 -1.46 12.16 -11.47
C ILE A 175 -2.42 11.98 -10.31
N LEU A 176 -3.22 10.91 -10.34
CA LEU A 176 -4.13 10.48 -9.28
C LEU A 176 -3.65 9.15 -8.74
N PHE A 177 -3.54 9.00 -7.43
CA PHE A 177 -2.97 7.80 -6.86
C PHE A 177 -3.50 7.46 -5.48
N TYR A 178 -3.61 6.17 -5.20
CA TYR A 178 -3.79 5.62 -3.87
C TYR A 178 -2.50 5.75 -3.07
N TYR A 179 -2.61 6.20 -1.82
CA TYR A 179 -1.51 6.13 -0.88
C TYR A 179 -2.02 6.05 0.57
N TRP A 180 -1.12 6.09 1.54
CA TRP A 180 -1.47 5.95 2.95
C TRP A 180 -0.60 6.80 3.86
N THR A 181 -1.05 7.00 5.09
CA THR A 181 -0.28 7.63 6.17
C THR A 181 -0.14 6.67 7.35
N PRO A 182 0.94 6.75 8.14
CA PRO A 182 2.13 7.58 7.93
C PRO A 182 3.06 6.99 6.87
N GLU A 183 3.58 7.84 5.97
CA GLU A 183 4.55 7.44 4.96
C GLU A 183 5.41 8.66 4.55
N TRP A 184 6.68 8.43 4.22
CA TRP A 184 7.68 9.47 3.90
C TRP A 184 7.25 10.40 2.75
N LEU A 185 6.45 9.90 1.84
CA LEU A 185 6.00 10.61 0.64
C LEU A 185 5.27 11.91 0.98
N HIS A 186 4.47 11.91 2.07
CA HIS A 186 3.79 13.10 2.57
C HIS A 186 4.73 14.15 3.19
N ALA A 187 5.95 13.74 3.56
CA ALA A 187 6.97 14.68 4.01
C ALA A 187 7.81 15.23 2.83
N ALA A 188 7.85 14.49 1.72
CA ALA A 188 8.65 14.86 0.54
C ALA A 188 7.89 15.75 -0.46
N TYR A 189 6.57 15.61 -0.54
CA TYR A 189 5.72 16.27 -1.53
C TYR A 189 4.48 16.89 -0.89
N ASP A 190 4.03 18.00 -1.47
CA ASP A 190 2.77 18.66 -1.12
C ASP A 190 1.61 17.98 -1.91
N LEU A 191 0.75 17.26 -1.17
CA LEU A 191 -0.29 16.36 -1.70
C LEU A 191 -1.68 16.70 -1.18
#